data_0cb954f9e43813b24e5724fd19216830
#
_entry.id   0cb954f9e43813b24e5724fd19216830
#
_cell.length_a   1.000
_cell.length_b   1.000
_cell.length_c   1.000
_cell.angle_alpha   90.00
_cell.angle_beta   90.00
_cell.angle_gamma   90.00
#
_symmetry.space_group_name_H-M   'P 1'
#
loop_
_entity.id
_entity.type
_entity.pdbx_description
1 polymer ?
#
loop_
_entity_poly.entity_id
_entity_poly.type
_entity_poly.pdbx_seq_one_letter_code
_entity_poly.pdbx_strand_id
1 'polypeptide(L)'
;MAYIGKIPTVGNFQVCDTIAVVNDQAAYTMQVSSVNVIPETANHMLVSLNGILQAPTSSFTVSGSTITFASNLVTGDVIDFIQILGSVLDLGVPSDSTVSLAKLTATGTKDATTFLRGDNTFAVPSGCKVLQVVSMTDSTQRTTSSTSLAAASGLSLAITPSATSSKVYIVVNGLLYNPTRSANASIFRATTNLASSPANMARINFTGDYAPTTTMIWLDSPSSTSAITYNIYFSTDNADSATRFDNDSVKFTMTLMEIGA
;
A
#
# COMPACT_ATOMS: atom_id res chain seq x y z
N MET A 1 -10.71 0.75 -25.64
CA MET A 1 -9.93 1.46 -24.63
C MET A 1 -10.83 2.53 -24.03
N ALA A 2 -11.06 2.52 -22.71
CA ALA A 2 -11.84 3.59 -22.07
C ALA A 2 -10.95 4.85 -22.02
N TYR A 3 -11.43 5.95 -22.58
CA TYR A 3 -10.73 7.22 -22.56
C TYR A 3 -10.70 7.80 -21.14
N ILE A 4 -9.52 8.16 -20.64
CA ILE A 4 -9.33 8.78 -19.32
C ILE A 4 -9.20 10.28 -19.54
N GLY A 5 -10.25 11.02 -19.24
CA GLY A 5 -10.31 12.48 -19.43
C GLY A 5 -11.70 12.94 -19.81
N LYS A 6 -11.84 14.20 -20.22
CA LYS A 6 -13.05 14.66 -20.91
C LYS A 6 -13.26 13.78 -22.14
N ILE A 7 -14.48 13.28 -22.33
CA ILE A 7 -14.83 12.59 -23.60
C ILE A 7 -14.49 13.60 -24.71
N PRO A 8 -13.58 13.27 -25.65
CA PRO A 8 -13.33 14.17 -26.76
C PRO A 8 -14.64 14.36 -27.51
N THR A 9 -15.17 15.52 -27.49
CA THR A 9 -16.18 15.94 -28.49
C THR A 9 -15.40 16.10 -29.78
N VAL A 10 -15.22 15.00 -30.50
CA VAL A 10 -14.65 15.02 -31.84
C VAL A 10 -15.47 15.98 -32.66
N GLY A 11 -14.83 17.12 -33.07
CA GLY A 11 -15.30 18.10 -34.01
C GLY A 11 -16.81 18.04 -34.31
N ASN A 12 -17.63 18.38 -33.33
CA ASN A 12 -19.06 18.36 -33.55
C ASN A 12 -19.40 19.64 -34.34
N PHE A 13 -19.14 19.59 -35.66
CA PHE A 13 -19.58 20.62 -36.54
C PHE A 13 -21.12 20.66 -36.53
N GLN A 14 -21.69 21.69 -35.93
CA GLN A 14 -23.12 21.84 -35.80
C GLN A 14 -23.56 23.03 -36.59
N VAL A 15 -24.66 22.87 -37.31
CA VAL A 15 -25.35 24.00 -37.95
C VAL A 15 -26.53 24.38 -37.07
N CYS A 16 -26.64 25.65 -36.72
CA CYS A 16 -27.78 26.14 -35.94
C CYS A 16 -29.07 26.09 -36.75
N ASP A 17 -30.16 25.92 -36.02
CA ASP A 17 -31.50 26.04 -36.60
C ASP A 17 -31.66 27.44 -37.26
N THR A 18 -32.49 27.52 -38.27
CA THR A 18 -32.78 28.79 -38.99
C THR A 18 -33.35 29.83 -38.02
N ILE A 19 -32.77 30.99 -38.00
CA ILE A 19 -33.14 32.14 -37.17
C ILE A 19 -33.87 33.17 -38.04
N ALA A 20 -35.14 33.44 -37.72
CA ALA A 20 -35.86 34.55 -38.38
C ALA A 20 -35.37 35.89 -37.84
N VAL A 21 -35.02 36.79 -38.75
CA VAL A 21 -34.62 38.14 -38.40
C VAL A 21 -35.80 38.96 -37.91
N VAL A 22 -35.64 39.65 -36.80
CA VAL A 22 -36.60 40.59 -36.25
C VAL A 22 -36.09 42.00 -36.46
N ASN A 23 -36.93 42.89 -36.98
CA ASN A 23 -36.58 44.26 -37.26
C ASN A 23 -36.06 44.99 -36.02
N ASP A 24 -34.96 45.70 -36.15
CA ASP A 24 -34.31 46.46 -35.06
C ASP A 24 -33.80 45.62 -33.89
N GLN A 25 -33.44 44.36 -34.14
CA GLN A 25 -32.88 43.44 -33.15
C GLN A 25 -31.47 43.00 -33.54
N ALA A 26 -30.54 42.98 -32.55
CA ALA A 26 -29.16 42.51 -32.76
C ALA A 26 -28.90 41.12 -32.12
N ALA A 27 -29.63 40.76 -31.11
CA ALA A 27 -29.34 39.54 -30.30
C ALA A 27 -30.32 38.40 -30.62
N TYR A 28 -29.78 37.21 -30.91
CA TYR A 28 -30.55 36.02 -31.29
C TYR A 28 -30.09 34.80 -30.53
N THR A 29 -31.02 33.92 -30.16
CA THR A 29 -30.71 32.64 -29.50
C THR A 29 -30.33 31.61 -30.55
N MET A 30 -29.19 30.97 -30.36
CA MET A 30 -28.72 29.87 -31.20
C MET A 30 -29.22 28.54 -30.65
N GLN A 31 -29.82 27.76 -31.56
CA GLN A 31 -30.32 26.41 -31.22
C GLN A 31 -29.86 25.43 -32.30
N VAL A 32 -29.73 24.15 -31.88
CA VAL A 32 -29.54 22.99 -32.74
C VAL A 32 -30.61 21.98 -32.38
N SER A 33 -31.47 21.61 -33.32
CA SER A 33 -32.63 20.73 -33.05
C SER A 33 -33.51 21.25 -31.91
N SER A 34 -33.75 22.57 -31.88
CA SER A 34 -34.57 23.28 -30.86
C SER A 34 -33.95 23.24 -29.43
N VAL A 35 -32.70 22.89 -29.29
CA VAL A 35 -31.96 22.95 -28.02
C VAL A 35 -30.91 24.05 -28.07
N ASN A 36 -30.85 24.89 -27.04
CA ASN A 36 -29.88 25.95 -26.94
C ASN A 36 -28.47 25.40 -27.00
N VAL A 37 -27.61 25.98 -27.88
CA VAL A 37 -26.22 25.61 -28.03
C VAL A 37 -25.33 26.76 -27.56
N ILE A 38 -24.24 26.41 -26.87
CA ILE A 38 -23.29 27.37 -26.28
C ILE A 38 -21.95 27.17 -26.99
N PRO A 39 -21.58 28.00 -27.97
CA PRO A 39 -20.25 27.99 -28.54
C PRO A 39 -19.21 28.45 -27.50
N GLU A 40 -18.00 27.90 -27.56
CA GLU A 40 -16.94 28.27 -26.64
C GLU A 40 -16.52 29.75 -26.80
N THR A 41 -16.34 30.20 -28.02
CA THR A 41 -16.05 31.58 -28.36
C THR A 41 -16.58 31.92 -29.78
N ALA A 42 -16.70 33.20 -30.11
CA ALA A 42 -17.05 33.65 -31.46
C ALA A 42 -16.06 33.14 -32.54
N ASN A 43 -14.80 32.91 -32.18
CA ASN A 43 -13.77 32.41 -33.11
C ASN A 43 -14.00 30.93 -33.51
N HIS A 44 -14.84 30.19 -32.80
CA HIS A 44 -15.21 28.85 -33.14
C HIS A 44 -16.51 28.78 -33.96
N MET A 45 -16.82 29.85 -34.66
CA MET A 45 -18.03 29.94 -35.44
C MET A 45 -17.77 30.51 -36.83
N LEU A 46 -18.56 30.04 -37.81
CA LEU A 46 -18.73 30.68 -39.09
C LEU A 46 -20.18 31.19 -39.17
N VAL A 47 -20.33 32.47 -39.40
CA VAL A 47 -21.64 33.14 -39.48
C VAL A 47 -21.75 33.85 -40.83
N SER A 48 -22.80 33.56 -41.57
CA SER A 48 -23.13 34.30 -42.84
C SER A 48 -24.37 35.13 -42.62
N LEU A 49 -24.27 36.38 -43.00
CA LEU A 49 -25.38 37.35 -43.04
C LEU A 49 -25.45 37.96 -44.45
N ASN A 50 -26.58 37.84 -45.10
CA ASN A 50 -26.80 38.32 -46.46
C ASN A 50 -25.74 37.82 -47.49
N GLY A 51 -25.34 36.53 -47.34
CA GLY A 51 -24.33 35.91 -48.18
C GLY A 51 -22.88 36.30 -47.87
N ILE A 52 -22.63 37.10 -46.84
CA ILE A 52 -21.30 37.57 -46.44
C ILE A 52 -20.89 36.99 -45.10
N LEU A 53 -19.70 36.39 -45.08
CA LEU A 53 -19.10 35.90 -43.81
C LEU A 53 -18.80 37.07 -42.88
N GLN A 54 -19.22 36.91 -41.64
CA GLN A 54 -19.05 37.89 -40.58
C GLN A 54 -17.78 37.62 -39.80
N ALA A 55 -17.02 38.70 -39.52
CA ALA A 55 -15.78 38.61 -38.77
C ALA A 55 -16.09 38.39 -37.28
N PRO A 56 -15.56 37.30 -36.65
CA PRO A 56 -15.74 37.05 -35.22
C PRO A 56 -15.24 38.22 -34.37
N THR A 57 -15.89 38.46 -33.26
CA THR A 57 -15.58 39.52 -32.26
C THR A 57 -15.81 40.97 -32.74
N SER A 58 -15.72 41.25 -34.03
CA SER A 58 -15.95 42.61 -34.60
C SER A 58 -17.34 42.75 -35.20
N SER A 59 -17.80 41.80 -35.99
CA SER A 59 -19.14 41.82 -36.59
C SER A 59 -20.22 41.15 -35.70
N PHE A 60 -19.81 40.26 -34.82
CA PHE A 60 -20.67 39.66 -33.84
C PHE A 60 -19.90 39.21 -32.61
N THR A 61 -20.59 39.11 -31.50
CA THR A 61 -20.10 38.53 -30.24
C THR A 61 -21.02 37.40 -29.77
N VAL A 62 -20.55 36.56 -28.82
CA VAL A 62 -21.31 35.44 -28.25
C VAL A 62 -21.24 35.47 -26.75
N SER A 63 -22.37 35.26 -26.09
CA SER A 63 -22.46 35.06 -24.65
C SER A 63 -23.52 33.99 -24.35
N GLY A 64 -23.08 32.86 -23.76
CA GLY A 64 -23.94 31.70 -23.60
C GLY A 64 -24.49 31.21 -24.95
N SER A 65 -25.80 31.04 -25.07
CA SER A 65 -26.47 30.68 -26.33
C SER A 65 -26.90 31.85 -27.19
N THR A 66 -26.46 33.07 -26.87
CA THR A 66 -26.88 34.26 -27.59
C THR A 66 -25.74 34.78 -28.48
N ILE A 67 -26.02 34.94 -29.77
CA ILE A 67 -25.20 35.71 -30.72
C ILE A 67 -25.74 37.14 -30.76
N THR A 68 -24.84 38.12 -30.75
CA THR A 68 -25.18 39.53 -30.84
C THR A 68 -24.39 40.15 -32.00
N PHE A 69 -25.05 40.61 -33.02
CA PHE A 69 -24.45 41.35 -34.14
C PHE A 69 -24.04 42.77 -33.73
N ALA A 70 -23.04 43.32 -34.40
CA ALA A 70 -22.51 44.66 -34.10
C ALA A 70 -23.52 45.78 -34.34
N SER A 71 -24.53 45.55 -35.16
CA SER A 71 -25.65 46.45 -35.40
C SER A 71 -26.96 45.69 -35.46
N ASN A 72 -28.07 46.38 -35.19
CA ASN A 72 -29.40 45.78 -35.30
C ASN A 72 -29.67 45.36 -36.76
N LEU A 73 -30.22 44.15 -36.91
CA LEU A 73 -30.65 43.67 -38.21
C LEU A 73 -32.00 44.29 -38.57
N VAL A 74 -32.25 44.47 -39.85
CA VAL A 74 -33.50 45.08 -40.35
C VAL A 74 -34.32 44.10 -41.18
N THR A 75 -35.58 44.43 -41.40
CA THR A 75 -36.46 43.61 -42.25
C THR A 75 -35.82 43.47 -43.66
N GLY A 76 -35.60 42.21 -44.09
CA GLY A 76 -34.95 41.87 -45.36
C GLY A 76 -33.55 41.30 -45.16
N ASP A 77 -32.90 41.50 -44.00
CA ASP A 77 -31.67 40.79 -43.68
C ASP A 77 -31.94 39.30 -43.49
N VAL A 78 -30.96 38.46 -43.86
CA VAL A 78 -31.03 37.01 -43.77
C VAL A 78 -29.80 36.48 -43.07
N ILE A 79 -29.98 35.78 -41.95
CA ILE A 79 -28.94 34.96 -41.35
C ILE A 79 -28.93 33.64 -42.13
N ASP A 80 -27.98 33.50 -43.07
CA ASP A 80 -27.94 32.37 -44.00
C ASP A 80 -27.62 31.06 -43.25
N PHE A 81 -26.61 31.11 -42.40
CA PHE A 81 -26.24 30.02 -41.51
C PHE A 81 -25.37 30.49 -40.36
N ILE A 82 -25.42 29.75 -39.28
CA ILE A 82 -24.47 29.79 -38.16
C ILE A 82 -23.93 28.39 -38.00
N GLN A 83 -22.65 28.21 -38.27
CA GLN A 83 -21.96 26.94 -38.10
C GLN A 83 -20.99 27.00 -36.92
N ILE A 84 -21.11 26.07 -36.00
CA ILE A 84 -20.20 25.93 -34.87
C ILE A 84 -19.15 24.88 -35.23
N LEU A 85 -17.89 25.24 -35.14
CA LEU A 85 -16.73 24.42 -35.55
C LEU A 85 -16.30 23.43 -34.44
N GLY A 86 -17.00 23.41 -33.34
CA GLY A 86 -16.65 22.63 -32.17
C GLY A 86 -15.53 23.24 -31.35
N SER A 87 -15.32 22.73 -30.16
CA SER A 87 -14.18 23.11 -29.32
C SER A 87 -12.93 22.33 -29.72
N VAL A 88 -11.76 22.94 -29.52
CA VAL A 88 -10.48 22.24 -29.69
C VAL A 88 -10.43 21.04 -28.78
N LEU A 89 -9.96 19.91 -29.29
CA LEU A 89 -9.75 18.71 -28.52
C LEU A 89 -8.70 18.99 -27.43
N ASP A 90 -9.14 19.37 -26.24
CA ASP A 90 -8.29 19.47 -25.07
C ASP A 90 -8.12 18.07 -24.49
N LEU A 91 -7.01 17.43 -24.81
CA LEU A 91 -6.57 16.17 -24.23
C LEU A 91 -5.95 16.35 -22.83
N GLY A 92 -6.26 17.46 -22.18
CA GLY A 92 -5.68 17.93 -20.93
C GLY A 92 -5.47 16.84 -19.87
N VAL A 93 -4.64 17.17 -18.92
CA VAL A 93 -4.41 16.34 -17.70
C VAL A 93 -5.76 16.02 -17.07
N PRO A 94 -6.03 14.76 -16.69
CA PRO A 94 -7.24 14.43 -15.93
C PRO A 94 -7.34 15.33 -14.70
N SER A 95 -8.50 15.91 -14.47
CA SER A 95 -8.74 16.72 -13.26
C SER A 95 -8.48 15.87 -12.01
N ASP A 96 -8.05 16.51 -10.94
CA ASP A 96 -7.81 15.86 -9.65
C ASP A 96 -9.02 15.02 -9.23
N SER A 97 -8.77 13.82 -8.72
CA SER A 97 -9.78 12.84 -8.28
C SER A 97 -10.70 12.27 -9.38
N THR A 98 -10.43 12.52 -10.66
CA THR A 98 -11.25 11.99 -11.76
C THR A 98 -10.86 10.59 -12.24
N VAL A 99 -9.62 10.16 -11.93
CA VAL A 99 -9.14 8.81 -12.25
C VAL A 99 -9.49 7.87 -11.10
N SER A 100 -10.66 7.25 -11.17
CA SER A 100 -11.05 6.22 -10.20
C SER A 100 -10.35 4.89 -10.48
N LEU A 101 -10.30 3.99 -9.47
CA LEU A 101 -9.74 2.64 -9.63
C LEU A 101 -10.40 1.84 -10.77
N ALA A 102 -11.68 2.10 -11.06
CA ALA A 102 -12.40 1.47 -12.16
C ALA A 102 -11.85 1.86 -13.55
N LYS A 103 -11.14 2.98 -13.66
CA LYS A 103 -10.53 3.47 -14.90
C LYS A 103 -9.12 2.92 -15.12
N LEU A 104 -8.54 2.28 -14.11
CA LEU A 104 -7.27 1.58 -14.25
C LEU A 104 -7.52 0.19 -14.82
N THR A 105 -6.89 -0.14 -15.94
CA THR A 105 -6.96 -1.47 -16.57
C THR A 105 -6.12 -2.52 -15.85
N ALA A 106 -5.47 -2.14 -14.74
CA ALA A 106 -4.67 -3.03 -13.92
C ALA A 106 -5.50 -4.20 -13.39
N THR A 107 -4.93 -5.39 -13.40
CA THR A 107 -5.52 -6.64 -12.92
C THR A 107 -5.29 -6.84 -11.42
N GLY A 108 -5.93 -7.84 -10.83
CA GLY A 108 -5.82 -8.15 -9.39
C GLY A 108 -6.86 -7.45 -8.52
N THR A 109 -6.91 -7.83 -7.25
CA THR A 109 -7.83 -7.25 -6.26
C THR A 109 -7.35 -5.85 -5.88
N LYS A 110 -8.25 -4.88 -5.93
CA LYS A 110 -7.97 -3.47 -5.63
C LYS A 110 -8.56 -3.14 -4.26
N ASP A 111 -7.77 -3.31 -3.20
CA ASP A 111 -8.18 -3.06 -1.82
C ASP A 111 -7.08 -2.38 -1.00
N ALA A 112 -7.31 -2.19 0.30
CA ALA A 112 -6.37 -1.52 1.21
C ALA A 112 -5.07 -2.32 1.47
N THR A 113 -4.99 -3.58 1.06
CA THR A 113 -3.83 -4.46 1.28
C THR A 113 -2.94 -4.62 0.05
N THR A 114 -3.38 -4.12 -1.12
CA THR A 114 -2.71 -4.30 -2.41
C THR A 114 -2.14 -2.99 -2.95
N PHE A 115 -1.07 -3.09 -3.71
CA PHE A 115 -0.39 -1.97 -4.37
C PHE A 115 -0.30 -2.22 -5.87
N LEU A 116 -0.41 -1.15 -6.66
CA LEU A 116 -0.16 -1.22 -8.09
C LEU A 116 1.33 -1.45 -8.35
N ARG A 117 1.65 -2.55 -9.00
CA ARG A 117 3.01 -2.93 -9.38
C ARG A 117 3.36 -2.39 -10.77
N GLY A 118 4.67 -2.40 -11.08
CA GLY A 118 5.17 -1.96 -12.38
C GLY A 118 4.73 -2.85 -13.57
N ASP A 119 4.21 -4.05 -13.31
CA ASP A 119 3.60 -4.96 -14.29
C ASP A 119 2.10 -4.71 -14.51
N ASN A 120 1.57 -3.59 -14.02
CA ASN A 120 0.15 -3.21 -14.09
C ASN A 120 -0.78 -4.19 -13.34
N THR A 121 -0.31 -4.83 -12.28
CA THR A 121 -1.13 -5.67 -11.39
C THR A 121 -1.24 -5.07 -10.00
N PHE A 122 -2.40 -5.26 -9.35
CA PHE A 122 -2.55 -5.03 -7.92
C PHE A 122 -2.24 -6.32 -7.18
N ALA A 123 -1.25 -6.28 -6.32
CA ALA A 123 -0.89 -7.42 -5.48
C ALA A 123 -0.41 -6.96 -4.10
N VAL A 124 -0.51 -7.83 -3.11
CA VAL A 124 0.14 -7.60 -1.82
C VAL A 124 1.65 -7.55 -2.01
N PRO A 125 2.40 -6.74 -1.24
CA PRO A 125 3.86 -6.77 -1.28
C PRO A 125 4.35 -8.20 -1.06
N SER A 126 5.10 -8.74 -2.00
CA SER A 126 5.79 -10.02 -1.84
C SER A 126 7.09 -9.77 -1.07
N GLY A 127 7.32 -10.51 -0.02
CA GLY A 127 8.54 -10.43 0.80
C GLY A 127 8.28 -10.94 2.21
N CYS A 128 9.34 -11.33 2.88
CA CYS A 128 9.28 -11.74 4.28
C CYS A 128 8.74 -10.60 5.14
N LYS A 129 7.57 -10.80 5.72
CA LYS A 129 6.93 -9.85 6.64
C LYS A 129 7.07 -10.37 8.05
N VAL A 130 7.41 -9.49 8.97
CA VAL A 130 7.18 -9.78 10.39
C VAL A 130 5.69 -9.62 10.64
N LEU A 131 5.00 -10.74 10.87
CA LEU A 131 3.54 -10.78 11.02
C LEU A 131 3.10 -10.54 12.46
N GLN A 132 3.89 -11.05 13.42
CA GLN A 132 3.69 -10.80 14.85
C GLN A 132 5.03 -10.87 15.60
N VAL A 133 5.09 -10.20 16.72
CA VAL A 133 6.21 -10.23 17.66
C VAL A 133 5.65 -10.47 19.05
N VAL A 134 6.16 -11.48 19.73
CA VAL A 134 5.88 -11.72 21.14
C VAL A 134 7.19 -11.73 21.90
N SER A 135 7.21 -11.21 23.11
CA SER A 135 8.41 -11.14 23.93
C SER A 135 8.10 -11.37 25.39
N MET A 136 9.10 -11.87 26.10
CA MET A 136 9.08 -11.96 27.55
C MET A 136 10.39 -11.49 28.15
N THR A 137 10.32 -11.02 29.37
CA THR A 137 11.48 -10.71 30.21
C THR A 137 11.31 -11.39 31.56
N ASP A 138 12.42 -11.84 32.12
CA ASP A 138 12.45 -12.43 33.46
C ASP A 138 13.78 -12.06 34.15
N SER A 139 13.80 -12.03 35.46
CA SER A 139 15.02 -11.76 36.27
C SER A 139 15.24 -12.81 37.35
N THR A 140 14.45 -13.86 37.36
CA THR A 140 14.55 -14.92 38.37
C THR A 140 15.69 -15.86 38.02
N GLN A 141 16.61 -16.05 38.94
CA GLN A 141 17.70 -17.02 38.79
C GLN A 141 17.19 -18.45 38.76
N ARG A 142 17.71 -19.27 37.85
CA ARG A 142 17.52 -20.71 37.78
C ARG A 142 18.85 -21.42 37.95
N THR A 143 18.83 -22.54 38.62
CA THR A 143 20.03 -23.36 38.81
C THR A 143 19.73 -24.81 38.45
N THR A 144 20.75 -25.49 37.89
CA THR A 144 20.68 -26.92 37.63
C THR A 144 22.05 -27.59 37.90
N SER A 145 22.05 -28.76 38.48
CA SER A 145 23.19 -29.66 38.55
C SER A 145 23.04 -30.85 37.58
N SER A 146 22.03 -30.83 36.73
CA SER A 146 21.80 -31.87 35.75
C SER A 146 22.87 -31.83 34.67
N THR A 147 23.44 -32.99 34.36
CA THR A 147 24.36 -33.16 33.23
C THR A 147 23.63 -33.33 31.89
N SER A 148 22.31 -33.53 31.94
CA SER A 148 21.45 -33.50 30.77
C SER A 148 20.68 -32.18 30.75
N LEU A 149 20.36 -31.68 29.54
CA LEU A 149 19.58 -30.46 29.37
C LEU A 149 18.24 -30.56 30.10
N ALA A 150 18.02 -29.72 31.10
CA ALA A 150 16.82 -29.62 31.92
C ALA A 150 16.11 -28.30 31.66
N ALA A 151 14.78 -28.30 31.69
CA ALA A 151 13.98 -27.12 31.43
C ALA A 151 14.24 -26.01 32.48
N ALA A 152 14.51 -24.80 32.04
CA ALA A 152 14.52 -23.62 32.88
C ALA A 152 13.08 -23.20 33.17
N SER A 153 12.55 -23.61 34.33
CA SER A 153 11.16 -23.40 34.71
C SER A 153 10.78 -21.91 34.57
N GLY A 154 9.68 -21.65 33.87
CA GLY A 154 9.18 -20.28 33.62
C GLY A 154 9.83 -19.54 32.47
N LEU A 155 10.93 -20.04 31.86
CA LEU A 155 11.50 -19.47 30.64
C LEU A 155 10.90 -20.14 29.41
N SER A 156 9.63 -19.81 29.16
CA SER A 156 8.86 -20.36 28.05
C SER A 156 7.98 -19.26 27.44
N LEU A 157 7.90 -19.23 26.11
CA LEU A 157 7.10 -18.27 25.37
C LEU A 157 6.37 -18.96 24.23
N ALA A 158 5.08 -18.67 24.07
CA ALA A 158 4.26 -19.25 23.02
C ALA A 158 4.00 -18.24 21.90
N ILE A 159 3.90 -18.75 20.67
CA ILE A 159 3.49 -18.02 19.49
C ILE A 159 2.56 -18.91 18.66
N THR A 160 1.56 -18.31 18.01
CA THR A 160 0.63 -19.00 17.11
C THR A 160 0.84 -18.50 15.69
N PRO A 161 1.57 -19.24 14.83
CA PRO A 161 1.79 -18.81 13.47
C PRO A 161 0.50 -18.74 12.66
N SER A 162 0.40 -17.75 11.77
CA SER A 162 -0.78 -17.53 10.94
C SER A 162 -0.87 -18.49 9.74
N ALA A 163 0.26 -19.08 9.33
CA ALA A 163 0.34 -20.04 8.22
C ALA A 163 1.34 -21.14 8.49
N THR A 164 1.12 -22.33 7.91
CA THR A 164 2.06 -23.47 8.01
C THR A 164 3.40 -23.21 7.32
N SER A 165 3.44 -22.27 6.39
CA SER A 165 4.67 -21.80 5.71
C SER A 165 5.47 -20.78 6.51
N SER A 166 4.86 -20.17 7.54
CA SER A 166 5.53 -19.18 8.41
C SER A 166 6.71 -19.81 9.14
N LYS A 167 7.75 -18.99 9.33
CA LYS A 167 8.92 -19.32 10.15
C LYS A 167 8.87 -18.52 11.45
N VAL A 168 9.51 -19.01 12.48
CA VAL A 168 9.65 -18.31 13.76
C VAL A 168 11.12 -17.97 13.98
N TYR A 169 11.44 -16.68 13.97
CA TYR A 169 12.77 -16.19 14.33
C TYR A 169 12.81 -15.95 15.83
N ILE A 170 13.76 -16.62 16.50
CA ILE A 170 13.88 -16.70 17.94
C ILE A 170 15.17 -15.99 18.34
N VAL A 171 15.06 -15.03 19.23
CA VAL A 171 16.21 -14.36 19.85
C VAL A 171 16.08 -14.52 21.35
N VAL A 172 17.10 -15.10 21.95
CA VAL A 172 17.21 -15.30 23.41
C VAL A 172 18.48 -14.62 23.88
N ASN A 173 18.35 -13.83 24.92
CA ASN A 173 19.49 -13.21 25.59
C ASN A 173 19.37 -13.39 27.10
N GLY A 174 20.40 -13.89 27.73
CA GLY A 174 20.45 -14.13 29.17
C GLY A 174 21.87 -14.41 29.62
N LEU A 175 22.03 -14.47 30.91
CA LEU A 175 23.32 -14.81 31.52
C LEU A 175 23.39 -16.33 31.75
N LEU A 176 24.42 -16.95 31.19
CA LEU A 176 24.71 -18.37 31.42
C LEU A 176 26.04 -18.46 32.16
N TYR A 177 26.05 -19.11 33.34
CA TYR A 177 27.20 -19.12 34.22
C TYR A 177 27.37 -20.44 34.97
N ASN A 178 28.60 -20.89 35.05
CA ASN A 178 29.03 -21.95 35.98
C ASN A 178 30.44 -21.61 36.50
N PRO A 179 30.66 -21.55 37.81
CA PRO A 179 31.90 -21.05 38.36
C PRO A 179 33.12 -21.95 38.11
N THR A 180 32.94 -23.24 37.87
CA THR A 180 34.03 -24.21 37.80
C THR A 180 33.96 -25.18 36.64
N ARG A 181 32.86 -25.15 35.87
CA ARG A 181 32.57 -26.12 34.83
C ARG A 181 31.93 -25.47 33.60
N SER A 182 31.74 -26.23 32.55
CA SER A 182 30.99 -25.73 31.38
C SER A 182 29.51 -25.64 31.69
N ALA A 183 28.91 -24.55 31.23
CA ALA A 183 27.48 -24.34 31.18
C ALA A 183 26.98 -24.50 29.75
N ASN A 184 25.90 -25.23 29.56
CA ASN A 184 25.28 -25.45 28.26
C ASN A 184 23.85 -24.92 28.26
N ALA A 185 23.40 -24.39 27.12
CA ALA A 185 22.00 -24.03 26.95
C ALA A 185 21.53 -24.30 25.50
N SER A 186 20.23 -24.51 25.36
CA SER A 186 19.61 -24.72 24.07
C SER A 186 18.14 -24.26 24.07
N ILE A 187 17.64 -23.90 22.90
CA ILE A 187 16.22 -23.62 22.68
C ILE A 187 15.52 -24.90 22.27
N PHE A 188 14.39 -25.15 22.89
CA PHE A 188 13.54 -26.28 22.58
C PHE A 188 12.20 -25.82 22.06
N ARG A 189 11.67 -26.50 21.05
CA ARG A 189 10.28 -26.41 20.63
C ARG A 189 9.51 -27.53 21.34
N ALA A 190 8.67 -27.16 22.26
CA ALA A 190 8.07 -28.10 23.22
C ALA A 190 9.15 -28.94 23.93
N THR A 191 9.37 -30.18 23.54
CA THR A 191 10.41 -31.11 24.07
C THR A 191 11.51 -31.42 23.06
N THR A 192 11.47 -30.83 21.87
CA THR A 192 12.45 -31.08 20.79
C THR A 192 13.56 -30.04 20.82
N ASN A 193 14.80 -30.50 20.98
CA ASN A 193 15.99 -29.63 20.88
C ASN A 193 16.18 -29.14 19.43
N LEU A 194 16.14 -27.84 19.23
CA LEU A 194 16.30 -27.25 17.89
C LEU A 194 17.74 -27.34 17.36
N ALA A 195 18.74 -27.43 18.25
CA ALA A 195 20.14 -27.62 17.85
C ALA A 195 20.45 -29.05 17.36
N SER A 196 19.47 -29.98 17.41
CA SER A 196 19.65 -31.41 17.20
C SER A 196 20.53 -32.08 18.28
N SER A 197 19.95 -33.03 19.00
CA SER A 197 20.67 -33.78 20.03
C SER A 197 21.88 -34.55 19.46
N PRO A 198 23.07 -34.57 20.11
CA PRO A 198 23.36 -34.04 21.45
C PRO A 198 23.90 -32.61 21.48
N ALA A 199 23.79 -31.83 20.42
CA ALA A 199 24.36 -30.49 20.35
C ALA A 199 23.62 -29.47 21.26
N ASN A 200 24.35 -28.44 21.68
CA ASN A 200 23.86 -27.29 22.39
C ASN A 200 23.97 -26.05 21.52
N MET A 201 23.07 -25.10 21.66
CA MET A 201 23.15 -23.82 20.96
C MET A 201 24.19 -22.89 21.59
N ALA A 202 24.35 -22.98 22.88
CA ALA A 202 25.34 -22.21 23.60
C ALA A 202 26.13 -23.13 24.57
N ARG A 203 27.43 -22.92 24.60
CA ARG A 203 28.33 -23.53 25.60
C ARG A 203 29.32 -22.51 26.07
N ILE A 204 29.44 -22.40 27.38
CA ILE A 204 30.41 -21.51 28.02
C ILE A 204 31.35 -22.37 28.86
N ASN A 205 32.62 -22.22 28.61
CA ASN A 205 33.67 -22.87 29.40
C ASN A 205 34.39 -21.77 30.22
N PHE A 206 34.06 -21.73 31.50
CA PHE A 206 34.71 -20.74 32.37
C PHE A 206 35.29 -21.39 33.62
N THR A 207 36.41 -20.86 34.01
CA THR A 207 37.03 -21.02 35.31
C THR A 207 37.17 -19.65 35.91
N GLY A 208 36.33 -19.26 36.86
CA GLY A 208 36.33 -17.99 37.57
C GLY A 208 34.99 -17.27 37.68
N ASP A 209 34.98 -16.11 38.28
CA ASP A 209 33.78 -15.35 38.62
C ASP A 209 33.18 -14.50 37.50
N TYR A 210 33.57 -14.73 36.25
CA TYR A 210 33.03 -13.99 35.12
C TYR A 210 31.81 -14.68 34.49
N ALA A 211 30.70 -13.96 34.43
CA ALA A 211 29.45 -14.44 33.89
C ALA A 211 29.06 -13.65 32.63
N PRO A 212 29.33 -14.18 31.44
CA PRO A 212 28.98 -13.48 30.19
C PRO A 212 27.50 -13.54 29.87
N THR A 213 27.02 -12.52 29.24
CA THR A 213 25.71 -12.57 28.56
C THR A 213 25.82 -13.48 27.34
N THR A 214 24.87 -14.37 27.19
CA THR A 214 24.80 -15.35 26.11
C THR A 214 23.60 -15.05 25.24
N THR A 215 23.83 -14.97 23.94
CA THR A 215 22.77 -14.81 22.95
C THR A 215 22.63 -16.08 22.13
N MET A 216 21.41 -16.59 22.02
CA MET A 216 21.05 -17.70 21.14
C MET A 216 20.07 -17.19 20.11
N ILE A 217 20.30 -17.49 18.84
CA ILE A 217 19.45 -17.10 17.73
C ILE A 217 19.13 -18.34 16.90
N TRP A 218 17.85 -18.50 16.54
CA TRP A 218 17.42 -19.60 15.70
C TRP A 218 16.27 -19.19 14.78
N LEU A 219 16.21 -19.78 13.59
CA LEU A 219 15.09 -19.67 12.69
C LEU A 219 14.44 -21.04 12.56
N ASP A 220 13.29 -21.21 13.19
CA ASP A 220 12.52 -22.46 13.18
C ASP A 220 11.48 -22.46 12.07
N SER A 221 11.17 -23.64 11.55
CA SER A 221 10.10 -23.92 10.58
C SER A 221 9.10 -24.89 11.18
N PRO A 222 8.16 -24.43 12.01
CA PRO A 222 7.31 -25.31 12.79
C PRO A 222 6.24 -26.03 11.96
N SER A 223 5.92 -25.54 10.78
CA SER A 223 4.89 -26.07 9.86
C SER A 223 3.52 -26.27 10.54
N SER A 224 3.12 -25.33 11.39
CA SER A 224 1.91 -25.42 12.21
C SER A 224 1.24 -24.05 12.33
N THR A 225 -0.08 -24.05 12.44
CA THR A 225 -0.92 -22.89 12.81
C THR A 225 -1.47 -23.00 14.23
N SER A 226 -1.09 -24.06 14.98
CA SER A 226 -1.41 -24.18 16.41
C SER A 226 -0.39 -23.44 17.26
N ALA A 227 -0.77 -23.11 18.50
CA ALA A 227 0.14 -22.50 19.45
C ALA A 227 1.36 -23.39 19.71
N ILE A 228 2.54 -22.80 19.62
CA ILE A 228 3.83 -23.49 19.79
C ILE A 228 4.57 -22.79 20.92
N THR A 229 5.06 -23.58 21.87
CA THR A 229 5.83 -23.08 23.01
C THR A 229 7.31 -23.35 22.79
N TYR A 230 8.11 -22.31 22.90
CA TYR A 230 9.57 -22.40 22.94
C TYR A 230 10.04 -22.28 24.38
N ASN A 231 10.99 -23.13 24.76
CA ASN A 231 11.49 -23.24 26.12
C ASN A 231 13.01 -23.17 26.13
N ILE A 232 13.59 -22.69 27.20
CA ILE A 232 15.02 -22.74 27.43
C ILE A 232 15.34 -23.99 28.30
N TYR A 233 16.34 -24.73 27.84
CA TYR A 233 16.94 -25.85 28.59
C TYR A 233 18.40 -25.56 28.81
N PHE A 234 18.92 -25.95 29.97
CA PHE A 234 20.31 -25.76 30.33
C PHE A 234 20.84 -26.93 31.19
N SER A 235 22.17 -27.09 31.17
CA SER A 235 22.84 -28.18 31.90
C SER A 235 24.25 -27.75 32.33
N THR A 236 24.83 -28.55 33.22
CA THR A 236 26.26 -28.54 33.47
C THR A 236 26.93 -29.77 32.82
N ASP A 237 28.24 -29.77 32.62
CA ASP A 237 28.98 -30.95 32.19
C ASP A 237 29.39 -31.86 33.38
N ASN A 238 29.26 -31.41 34.62
CA ASN A 238 29.53 -32.17 35.82
C ASN A 238 28.56 -31.77 36.96
N ALA A 239 27.94 -32.76 37.59
CA ALA A 239 26.97 -32.59 38.67
C ALA A 239 27.54 -31.93 39.94
N ASP A 240 28.86 -31.91 40.11
CA ASP A 240 29.52 -31.30 41.28
C ASP A 240 29.44 -29.75 41.28
N SER A 241 29.01 -29.15 40.17
CA SER A 241 28.89 -27.70 40.04
C SER A 241 27.60 -27.30 39.35
N ALA A 242 26.83 -26.44 39.98
CA ALA A 242 25.57 -25.99 39.44
C ALA A 242 25.77 -24.89 38.37
N THR A 243 25.13 -25.07 37.21
CA THR A 243 24.97 -24.03 36.22
C THR A 243 23.83 -23.11 36.63
N ARG A 244 24.02 -21.81 36.47
CA ARG A 244 23.02 -20.79 36.68
C ARG A 244 22.63 -20.21 35.32
N PHE A 245 21.34 -20.00 35.15
CA PHE A 245 20.79 -19.28 34.04
C PHE A 245 20.08 -18.07 34.63
N ASP A 246 20.50 -16.87 34.18
CA ASP A 246 20.05 -15.61 34.70
C ASP A 246 20.48 -15.29 36.14
N ASN A 247 20.41 -14.02 36.55
CA ASN A 247 20.58 -13.60 37.91
C ASN A 247 19.82 -12.28 38.16
N ASP A 248 19.70 -11.87 39.41
CA ASP A 248 18.95 -10.72 39.86
C ASP A 248 19.36 -9.39 39.22
N SER A 249 20.55 -9.34 38.62
CA SER A 249 21.14 -8.12 38.03
C SER A 249 21.04 -8.04 36.49
N VAL A 250 20.77 -9.15 35.82
CA VAL A 250 20.67 -9.26 34.36
C VAL A 250 19.33 -9.85 33.99
N LYS A 251 18.61 -9.17 33.13
CA LYS A 251 17.30 -9.64 32.66
C LYS A 251 17.47 -10.63 31.52
N PHE A 252 16.82 -11.76 31.65
CA PHE A 252 16.53 -12.64 30.53
C PHE A 252 15.54 -11.97 29.58
N THR A 253 15.76 -12.13 28.31
CA THR A 253 14.81 -11.73 27.27
C THR A 253 14.66 -12.84 26.24
N MET A 254 13.44 -13.14 25.86
CA MET A 254 13.13 -13.99 24.71
C MET A 254 12.17 -13.24 23.82
N THR A 255 12.49 -13.19 22.54
CA THR A 255 11.63 -12.61 21.52
C THR A 255 11.41 -13.62 20.41
N LEU A 256 10.16 -13.81 20.05
CA LEU A 256 9.73 -14.63 18.92
C LEU A 256 9.10 -13.72 17.87
N MET A 257 9.52 -13.86 16.63
CA MET A 257 9.00 -13.10 15.48
C MET A 257 8.48 -14.09 14.45
N GLU A 258 7.20 -13.99 14.10
CA GLU A 258 6.69 -14.73 12.94
C GLU A 258 7.13 -14.04 11.65
N ILE A 259 7.78 -14.81 10.80
CA ILE A 259 8.20 -14.38 9.46
C ILE A 259 7.28 -15.05 8.45
N GLY A 260 6.46 -14.27 7.77
CA GLY A 260 5.62 -14.74 6.68
C GLY A 260 6.44 -15.10 5.45
N ALA A 261 6.02 -16.17 4.77
CA ALA A 261 6.61 -16.59 3.49
C ALA A 261 6.09 -15.74 2.33
#